data_8c3a3a6ceb21f839993ad4b9ddcf87a5
#
_entry.id   8c3a3a6ceb21f839993ad4b9ddcf87a5
#
_cell.length_a   1.000
_cell.length_b   1.000
_cell.length_c   1.000
_cell.angle_alpha   90.00
_cell.angle_beta   90.00
_cell.angle_gamma   90.00
#
_symmetry.space_group_name_H-M   'P 1'
#
loop_
_entity.id
_entity.type
_entity.pdbx_description
1 polymer ?
#
loop_
_entity_poly.entity_id
_entity_poly.type
_entity_poly.pdbx_seq_one_letter_code
_entity_poly.pdbx_strand_id
1 'polypeptide(L)'
;SDVCSSDLSSIETHAFRVRVGNTACSQPYDISLFNISAMSFGALSANAIMALNQGAKLGGFAHDTGEGSISRYHRIHGGDLIWEIGSGYFGCRNDQGHFDPERFAAQAREPQVRMIEIKLSQGAKPGHGGVLPAAKVTPEIAEARGVPMGADCVSPAAHSSFSTPIELLEFMQSLRELSLNKPVGFKFCVGHPWEWFAIVKAMLETRILPDFIVVDGAEGGTGAAPLEFTDHIGMPLKEGLRLVHNTLVGVGLREHVKLGASGKIITSFDIARTLALGADWCNSARGFMFAIGCIQAQTCHTGNCPTGVTTQDAQRQMALVVRSEEHTSELQ
;
A
#
# COMPACT_ATOMS: atom_id res chain seq x y z
N SER A 1 -3.58 15.09 38.39
CA SER A 1 -3.69 14.09 38.32
C SER A 1 -3.31 13.15 37.21
N ASP A 2 -2.70 12.09 37.57
CA ASP A 2 -1.90 11.17 36.78
C ASP A 2 -2.67 9.90 36.41
N VAL A 3 -3.66 10.01 35.53
CA VAL A 3 -4.45 8.84 35.10
C VAL A 3 -4.06 8.32 33.70
N CYS A 4 -3.08 8.93 33.04
CA CYS A 4 -2.82 8.64 31.62
C CYS A 4 -1.56 7.86 31.28
N SER A 5 -0.70 7.50 32.22
CA SER A 5 0.60 6.88 31.84
C SER A 5 0.84 5.46 32.31
N SER A 6 0.06 4.91 33.26
CA SER A 6 0.34 3.59 33.84
C SER A 6 -0.42 2.41 33.26
N ASP A 7 -1.55 2.63 32.56
CA ASP A 7 -2.40 1.54 32.10
C ASP A 7 -2.17 1.08 30.64
N LEU A 8 -1.39 1.85 29.86
CA LEU A 8 -1.07 1.47 28.48
C LEU A 8 0.01 0.40 28.35
N SER A 9 0.80 0.18 29.40
CA SER A 9 1.88 -0.85 29.42
C SER A 9 1.39 -2.28 29.56
N SER A 10 0.10 -2.50 29.87
CA SER A 10 -0.49 -3.82 30.08
C SER A 10 -1.35 -4.35 28.93
N ILE A 11 -1.49 -3.60 27.84
CA ILE A 11 -2.21 -4.08 26.65
C ILE A 11 -1.27 -5.03 25.90
N GLU A 12 -1.55 -6.33 25.99
CA GLU A 12 -0.81 -7.32 25.20
C GLU A 12 -0.86 -6.94 23.73
N THR A 13 0.31 -6.83 23.10
CA THR A 13 0.47 -6.42 21.69
C THR A 13 -0.29 -7.32 20.71
N HIS A 14 -0.70 -8.51 21.13
CA HIS A 14 -1.52 -9.44 20.34
C HIS A 14 -2.97 -9.01 20.14
N ALA A 15 -3.52 -8.15 21.01
CA ALA A 15 -4.92 -7.73 20.96
C ALA A 15 -5.29 -6.91 19.72
N PHE A 16 -4.28 -6.34 19.02
CA PHE A 16 -4.48 -5.46 17.86
C PHE A 16 -3.86 -6.02 16.58
N ARG A 17 -3.98 -7.34 16.38
CA ARG A 17 -3.46 -8.04 15.21
C ARG A 17 -4.56 -8.81 14.50
N VAL A 18 -4.42 -8.91 13.18
CA VAL A 18 -5.28 -9.70 12.32
C VAL A 18 -4.43 -10.69 11.53
N ARG A 19 -4.81 -11.97 11.60
CA ARG A 19 -4.17 -13.02 10.84
C ARG A 19 -4.59 -12.93 9.38
N VAL A 20 -3.66 -12.68 8.47
CA VAL A 20 -3.86 -12.67 7.02
C VAL A 20 -3.18 -13.88 6.41
N GLY A 21 -3.89 -14.59 5.58
CA GLY A 21 -3.49 -15.84 4.93
C GLY A 21 -4.62 -16.87 5.02
N ASN A 22 -5.13 -17.30 3.87
CA ASN A 22 -6.14 -18.35 3.78
C ASN A 22 -5.48 -19.74 3.77
N THR A 23 -6.25 -20.80 3.48
CA THR A 23 -5.76 -22.18 3.48
C THR A 23 -4.67 -22.47 2.43
N ALA A 24 -4.53 -21.62 1.41
CA ALA A 24 -3.48 -21.74 0.40
C ALA A 24 -2.17 -21.06 0.82
N CYS A 25 -2.18 -20.30 1.91
CA CYS A 25 -1.04 -19.54 2.43
C CYS A 25 -0.30 -20.37 3.50
N SER A 26 1.00 -20.63 3.29
CA SER A 26 1.84 -21.32 4.29
C SER A 26 2.67 -20.35 5.15
N GLN A 27 2.70 -19.06 4.80
CA GLN A 27 3.43 -18.01 5.51
C GLN A 27 2.49 -16.85 5.92
N PRO A 28 1.45 -17.13 6.74
CA PRO A 28 0.51 -16.08 7.15
C PRO A 28 1.20 -14.98 7.95
N TYR A 29 0.62 -13.77 7.91
CA TYR A 29 1.15 -12.59 8.57
C TYR A 29 0.13 -11.99 9.53
N ASP A 30 0.58 -11.67 10.75
CA ASP A 30 -0.25 -11.01 11.75
C ASP A 30 -0.10 -9.49 11.63
N ILE A 31 -0.94 -8.89 10.77
CA ILE A 31 -0.92 -7.46 10.47
C ILE A 31 -1.50 -6.63 11.62
N SER A 32 -0.98 -5.43 11.86
CA SER A 32 -1.56 -4.47 12.79
C SER A 32 -2.92 -3.98 12.31
N LEU A 33 -3.77 -3.52 13.26
CA LEU A 33 -5.02 -2.83 12.89
C LEU A 33 -4.80 -1.49 12.17
N PHE A 34 -3.61 -0.91 12.28
CA PHE A 34 -3.27 0.37 11.66
C PHE A 34 -1.88 0.31 11.03
N ASN A 35 -1.78 0.58 9.74
CA ASN A 35 -0.57 0.41 8.95
C ASN A 35 -0.33 1.59 8.02
N ILE A 36 0.91 1.72 7.52
CA ILE A 36 1.27 2.73 6.51
C ILE A 36 0.69 2.30 5.17
N SER A 37 -0.13 3.16 4.58
CA SER A 37 -0.69 2.96 3.24
C SER A 37 0.35 3.16 2.15
N ALA A 38 0.06 2.64 0.96
CA ALA A 38 0.90 2.71 -0.24
C ALA A 38 1.36 4.13 -0.58
N MET A 39 2.67 4.35 -0.51
CA MET A 39 3.33 5.61 -0.88
C MET A 39 4.70 5.31 -1.47
N SER A 40 4.87 5.53 -2.77
CA SER A 40 6.05 5.07 -3.51
C SER A 40 7.32 5.91 -3.25
N PHE A 41 8.48 5.24 -3.24
CA PHE A 41 9.76 5.92 -3.42
C PHE A 41 9.81 6.60 -4.79
N GLY A 42 10.19 7.86 -4.81
CA GLY A 42 10.14 8.74 -5.97
C GLY A 42 8.98 9.75 -5.89
N ALA A 43 7.80 9.34 -5.45
CA ALA A 43 6.78 10.26 -4.95
C ALA A 43 7.24 10.85 -3.61
N LEU A 44 7.64 10.00 -2.67
CA LEU A 44 8.30 10.37 -1.42
C LEU A 44 9.82 10.44 -1.56
N SER A 45 10.46 11.23 -0.71
CA SER A 45 11.91 11.30 -0.58
C SER A 45 12.50 10.05 0.08
N ALA A 46 13.82 9.88 -0.06
CA ALA A 46 14.56 8.83 0.63
C ALA A 46 14.38 8.92 2.16
N ASN A 47 14.51 10.14 2.72
CA ASN A 47 14.34 10.35 4.16
C ASN A 47 12.92 10.03 4.63
N ALA A 48 11.89 10.34 3.83
CA ALA A 48 10.52 10.00 4.18
C ALA A 48 10.30 8.48 4.21
N ILE A 49 10.83 7.74 3.22
CA ILE A 49 10.75 6.28 3.20
C ILE A 49 11.47 5.67 4.41
N MET A 50 12.68 6.14 4.73
CA MET A 50 13.43 5.67 5.89
C MET A 50 12.68 5.95 7.21
N ALA A 51 12.17 7.16 7.41
CA ALA A 51 11.42 7.53 8.61
C ALA A 51 10.15 6.66 8.78
N LEU A 52 9.41 6.44 7.70
CA LEU A 52 8.22 5.58 7.71
C LEU A 52 8.58 4.12 8.03
N ASN A 53 9.63 3.59 7.39
CA ASN A 53 10.02 2.20 7.63
C ASN A 53 10.62 1.98 9.04
N GLN A 54 11.36 2.96 9.57
CA GLN A 54 11.81 2.95 10.96
C GLN A 54 10.63 2.96 11.92
N GLY A 55 9.64 3.83 11.69
CA GLY A 55 8.40 3.87 12.46
C GLY A 55 7.64 2.54 12.41
N ALA A 56 7.55 1.92 11.23
CA ALA A 56 6.96 0.61 11.05
C ALA A 56 7.67 -0.47 11.88
N LYS A 57 9.00 -0.45 11.88
CA LYS A 57 9.81 -1.37 12.69
C LYS A 57 9.58 -1.19 14.18
N LEU A 58 9.64 0.05 14.66
CA LEU A 58 9.46 0.39 16.08
C LEU A 58 8.04 0.09 16.57
N GLY A 59 7.02 0.44 15.76
CA GLY A 59 5.61 0.25 16.11
C GLY A 59 5.08 -1.16 15.79
N GLY A 60 5.88 -2.00 15.13
CA GLY A 60 5.46 -3.35 14.73
C GLY A 60 4.28 -3.37 13.79
N PHE A 61 4.15 -2.42 12.86
CA PHE A 61 3.11 -2.37 11.83
C PHE A 61 3.73 -2.45 10.43
N ALA A 62 2.90 -2.69 9.40
CA ALA A 62 3.38 -2.86 8.05
C ALA A 62 3.57 -1.51 7.32
N HIS A 63 4.54 -1.47 6.41
CA HIS A 63 4.78 -0.40 5.47
C HIS A 63 4.49 -0.88 4.05
N ASP A 64 3.44 -0.37 3.44
CA ASP A 64 3.14 -0.61 2.04
C ASP A 64 4.03 0.25 1.15
N THR A 65 4.74 -0.40 0.22
CA THR A 65 5.78 0.25 -0.60
C THR A 65 5.22 1.21 -1.64
N GLY A 66 3.94 1.09 -1.98
CA GLY A 66 3.40 1.69 -3.19
C GLY A 66 4.01 1.08 -4.46
N GLU A 67 3.52 1.48 -5.63
CA GLU A 67 3.87 0.89 -6.93
C GLU A 67 5.31 1.16 -7.42
N GLY A 68 6.10 1.92 -6.67
CA GLY A 68 7.45 2.34 -7.06
C GLY A 68 8.55 1.31 -6.83
N SER A 69 8.22 0.06 -6.55
CA SER A 69 9.15 -1.00 -6.15
C SER A 69 9.70 -0.84 -4.73
N ILE A 70 10.47 -1.84 -4.29
CA ILE A 70 11.20 -1.83 -3.02
C ILE A 70 12.55 -1.16 -3.26
N SER A 71 12.77 0.00 -2.67
CA SER A 71 14.06 0.70 -2.73
C SER A 71 14.99 0.24 -1.59
N ARG A 72 16.28 0.59 -1.71
CA ARG A 72 17.25 0.37 -0.62
C ARG A 72 16.82 1.02 0.70
N TYR A 73 16.10 2.14 0.62
CA TYR A 73 15.61 2.89 1.79
C TYR A 73 14.51 2.17 2.57
N HIS A 74 13.73 1.32 1.92
CA HIS A 74 12.78 0.42 2.59
C HIS A 74 13.48 -0.69 3.38
N ARG A 75 14.74 -1.01 3.05
CA ARG A 75 15.49 -2.13 3.65
C ARG A 75 16.32 -1.73 4.87
N ILE A 76 16.69 -0.46 4.99
CA ILE A 76 17.66 0.02 6.00
C ILE A 76 17.23 -0.32 7.44
N HIS A 77 15.97 -0.11 7.79
CA HIS A 77 15.47 -0.33 9.15
C HIS A 77 14.77 -1.67 9.35
N GLY A 78 14.52 -2.42 8.30
CA GLY A 78 13.96 -3.78 8.38
C GLY A 78 12.53 -3.85 8.90
N GLY A 79 11.72 -2.80 8.74
CA GLY A 79 10.28 -2.82 9.02
C GLY A 79 9.55 -3.67 8.00
N ASP A 80 8.53 -4.43 8.44
CA ASP A 80 7.75 -5.34 7.59
C ASP A 80 7.12 -4.61 6.40
N LEU A 81 7.22 -5.21 5.21
CA LEU A 81 6.74 -4.64 3.95
C LEU A 81 5.52 -5.38 3.40
N ILE A 82 4.57 -4.61 2.89
CA ILE A 82 3.61 -5.05 1.87
C ILE A 82 4.16 -4.55 0.54
N TRP A 83 4.49 -5.46 -0.38
CA TRP A 83 4.98 -5.06 -1.68
C TRP A 83 3.83 -4.88 -2.67
N GLU A 84 3.61 -3.63 -3.07
CA GLU A 84 2.57 -3.28 -4.05
C GLU A 84 3.08 -3.47 -5.48
N ILE A 85 2.35 -4.26 -6.27
CA ILE A 85 2.58 -4.52 -7.69
C ILE A 85 1.60 -3.72 -8.52
N GLY A 86 2.07 -2.62 -9.10
CA GLY A 86 1.28 -1.81 -10.03
C GLY A 86 1.39 -2.30 -11.47
N SER A 87 0.60 -1.70 -12.36
CA SER A 87 0.54 -2.03 -13.80
C SER A 87 1.85 -1.78 -14.55
N GLY A 88 2.78 -1.00 -13.98
CA GLY A 88 4.13 -0.80 -14.52
C GLY A 88 5.12 -1.90 -14.12
N TYR A 89 4.74 -2.82 -13.23
CA TYR A 89 5.58 -3.91 -12.71
C TYR A 89 6.97 -3.46 -12.23
N PHE A 90 7.07 -2.25 -11.68
CA PHE A 90 8.36 -1.70 -11.24
C PHE A 90 9.01 -2.60 -10.19
N GLY A 91 10.30 -2.91 -10.41
CA GLY A 91 11.06 -3.85 -9.61
C GLY A 91 10.91 -5.33 -9.99
N CYS A 92 9.92 -5.68 -10.80
CA CYS A 92 9.72 -7.04 -11.33
C CYS A 92 9.30 -7.03 -12.81
N ARG A 93 9.84 -6.09 -13.59
CA ARG A 93 9.58 -5.99 -15.04
C ARG A 93 10.79 -6.39 -15.85
N ASN A 94 10.55 -6.95 -17.04
CA ASN A 94 11.58 -7.15 -18.04
C ASN A 94 11.86 -5.84 -18.81
N ASP A 95 12.78 -5.89 -19.78
CA ASP A 95 13.20 -4.71 -20.56
C ASP A 95 12.10 -4.18 -21.50
N GLN A 96 11.07 -4.99 -21.79
CA GLN A 96 9.88 -4.61 -22.54
C GLN A 96 8.77 -4.03 -21.66
N GLY A 97 8.98 -4.00 -20.34
CA GLY A 97 8.02 -3.47 -19.37
C GLY A 97 6.94 -4.46 -18.92
N HIS A 98 7.04 -5.72 -19.29
CA HIS A 98 6.14 -6.77 -18.86
C HIS A 98 6.60 -7.43 -17.56
N PHE A 99 5.68 -8.12 -16.88
CA PHE A 99 5.97 -8.89 -15.68
C PHE A 99 7.04 -9.95 -15.93
N ASP A 100 8.01 -10.03 -15.01
CA ASP A 100 9.10 -10.99 -15.01
C ASP A 100 9.04 -11.84 -13.73
N PRO A 101 8.69 -13.14 -13.86
CA PRO A 101 8.52 -14.04 -12.72
C PRO A 101 9.78 -14.23 -11.88
N GLU A 102 10.96 -14.24 -12.51
CA GLU A 102 12.23 -14.47 -11.80
C GLU A 102 12.61 -13.25 -10.97
N ARG A 103 12.51 -12.04 -11.56
CA ARG A 103 12.72 -10.77 -10.85
C ARG A 103 11.71 -10.60 -9.72
N PHE A 104 10.46 -10.98 -9.93
CA PHE A 104 9.45 -10.97 -8.88
C PHE A 104 9.82 -11.92 -7.74
N ALA A 105 10.11 -13.18 -8.04
CA ALA A 105 10.42 -14.20 -7.04
C ALA A 105 11.65 -13.81 -6.20
N ALA A 106 12.66 -13.19 -6.80
CA ALA A 106 13.86 -12.74 -6.11
C ALA A 106 13.54 -11.74 -4.99
N GLN A 107 12.66 -10.75 -5.24
CA GLN A 107 12.27 -9.77 -4.22
C GLN A 107 11.16 -10.28 -3.30
N ALA A 108 10.17 -10.99 -3.83
CA ALA A 108 9.02 -11.47 -3.05
C ALA A 108 9.43 -12.44 -1.93
N ARG A 109 10.53 -13.17 -2.12
CA ARG A 109 11.05 -14.15 -1.14
C ARG A 109 11.85 -13.52 0.00
N GLU A 110 12.21 -12.25 -0.10
CA GLU A 110 12.91 -11.56 1.00
C GLU A 110 12.10 -11.63 2.30
N PRO A 111 12.74 -11.90 3.46
CA PRO A 111 12.03 -12.07 4.73
C PRO A 111 11.23 -10.83 5.16
N GLN A 112 11.69 -9.63 4.79
CA GLN A 112 11.04 -8.35 5.09
C GLN A 112 9.70 -8.18 4.33
N VAL A 113 9.55 -8.82 3.16
CA VAL A 113 8.31 -8.80 2.39
C VAL A 113 7.34 -9.80 3.01
N ARG A 114 6.28 -9.30 3.63
CA ARG A 114 5.31 -10.12 4.36
C ARG A 114 4.06 -10.42 3.57
N MET A 115 3.64 -9.51 2.70
CA MET A 115 2.44 -9.62 1.87
C MET A 115 2.70 -9.03 0.49
N ILE A 116 1.94 -9.50 -0.51
CA ILE A 116 1.97 -9.02 -1.90
C ILE A 116 0.61 -8.41 -2.21
N GLU A 117 0.58 -7.17 -2.69
CA GLU A 117 -0.63 -6.46 -3.05
C GLU A 117 -0.64 -6.08 -4.54
N ILE A 118 -1.60 -6.60 -5.32
CA ILE A 118 -1.81 -6.19 -6.71
C ILE A 118 -2.63 -4.90 -6.69
N LYS A 119 -2.11 -3.82 -7.25
CA LYS A 119 -2.84 -2.56 -7.38
C LYS A 119 -3.65 -2.55 -8.66
N LEU A 120 -4.96 -2.70 -8.56
CA LEU A 120 -5.89 -2.54 -9.68
C LEU A 120 -6.22 -1.07 -9.92
N SER A 121 -6.49 -0.33 -8.84
CA SER A 121 -6.76 1.11 -8.89
C SER A 121 -6.46 1.77 -7.54
N GLN A 122 -6.54 3.08 -7.52
CA GLN A 122 -6.33 3.90 -6.32
C GLN A 122 -7.48 4.91 -6.20
N GLY A 123 -7.91 5.18 -4.98
CA GLY A 123 -9.11 5.96 -4.69
C GLY A 123 -9.17 7.34 -5.30
N ALA A 124 -8.08 8.11 -5.19
CA ALA A 124 -8.03 9.48 -5.69
C ALA A 124 -8.06 9.61 -7.21
N LYS A 125 -7.70 8.58 -7.95
CA LYS A 125 -7.63 8.59 -9.42
C LYS A 125 -7.85 7.20 -10.03
N PRO A 126 -9.04 6.62 -9.87
CA PRO A 126 -9.34 5.31 -10.45
C PRO A 126 -9.24 5.37 -11.98
N GLY A 127 -8.66 4.33 -12.59
CA GLY A 127 -8.49 4.25 -14.04
C GLY A 127 -7.40 5.17 -14.63
N HIS A 128 -6.76 5.99 -13.82
CA HIS A 128 -5.64 6.84 -14.24
C HIS A 128 -4.31 6.21 -13.78
N GLY A 129 -3.42 5.90 -14.70
CA GLY A 129 -2.08 5.40 -14.38
C GLY A 129 -1.23 6.40 -13.58
N GLY A 130 -0.19 5.90 -12.93
CA GLY A 130 0.78 6.74 -12.23
C GLY A 130 1.71 7.45 -13.22
N VAL A 131 2.05 8.71 -12.94
CA VAL A 131 3.09 9.45 -13.67
C VAL A 131 4.09 10.01 -12.67
N LEU A 132 5.36 9.63 -12.81
CA LEU A 132 6.47 10.28 -12.13
C LEU A 132 7.24 11.10 -13.18
N PRO A 133 7.23 12.44 -13.09
CA PRO A 133 7.89 13.30 -14.09
C PRO A 133 9.40 13.01 -14.19
N ALA A 134 9.96 13.10 -15.39
CA ALA A 134 11.38 12.87 -15.69
C ALA A 134 12.32 13.62 -14.74
N ALA A 135 11.99 14.86 -14.38
CA ALA A 135 12.76 15.68 -13.44
C ALA A 135 12.87 15.08 -12.02
N LYS A 136 11.99 14.15 -11.63
CA LYS A 136 12.04 13.42 -10.36
C LYS A 136 12.69 12.05 -10.47
N VAL A 137 13.00 11.57 -11.68
CA VAL A 137 13.61 10.25 -11.90
C VAL A 137 15.13 10.37 -11.69
N THR A 138 15.56 10.16 -10.45
CA THR A 138 16.99 10.08 -10.10
C THR A 138 17.59 8.73 -10.52
N PRO A 139 18.94 8.57 -10.55
CA PRO A 139 19.57 7.28 -10.81
C PRO A 139 19.05 6.15 -9.91
N GLU A 140 18.84 6.41 -8.64
CA GLU A 140 18.34 5.45 -7.66
C GLU A 140 16.88 5.05 -7.90
N ILE A 141 16.06 5.98 -8.35
CA ILE A 141 14.67 5.70 -8.73
C ILE A 141 14.63 4.90 -10.03
N ALA A 142 15.47 5.27 -11.00
CA ALA A 142 15.61 4.54 -12.26
C ALA A 142 16.01 3.08 -12.01
N GLU A 143 17.00 2.85 -11.13
CA GLU A 143 17.43 1.51 -10.71
C GLU A 143 16.29 0.75 -10.00
N ALA A 144 15.66 1.33 -8.98
CA ALA A 144 14.62 0.68 -8.20
C ALA A 144 13.41 0.29 -9.07
N ARG A 145 13.05 1.11 -10.05
CA ARG A 145 11.90 0.89 -10.93
C ARG A 145 12.23 0.08 -12.19
N GLY A 146 13.50 -0.07 -12.54
CA GLY A 146 13.93 -0.67 -13.80
C GLY A 146 13.50 0.16 -15.03
N VAL A 147 13.73 1.48 -14.97
CA VAL A 147 13.33 2.44 -16.04
C VAL A 147 14.52 3.33 -16.46
N PRO A 148 14.54 3.87 -17.69
CA PRO A 148 15.59 4.78 -18.10
C PRO A 148 15.48 6.13 -17.39
N MET A 149 16.62 6.79 -17.18
CA MET A 149 16.66 8.18 -16.71
C MET A 149 16.24 9.17 -17.81
N GLY A 150 15.75 10.34 -17.39
CA GLY A 150 15.45 11.45 -18.30
C GLY A 150 14.14 11.29 -19.09
N ALA A 151 13.32 10.30 -18.76
CA ALA A 151 12.00 10.10 -19.32
C ALA A 151 10.95 10.04 -18.21
N ASP A 152 9.72 10.44 -18.51
CA ASP A 152 8.59 10.27 -17.60
C ASP A 152 8.37 8.78 -17.34
N CYS A 153 8.26 8.43 -16.05
CA CYS A 153 7.96 7.06 -15.65
C CYS A 153 6.44 6.89 -15.53
N VAL A 154 5.83 6.28 -16.53
CA VAL A 154 4.38 6.12 -16.63
C VAL A 154 3.98 4.68 -16.31
N SER A 155 2.99 4.52 -15.43
CA SER A 155 2.30 3.24 -15.23
C SER A 155 1.10 3.18 -16.18
N PRO A 156 0.92 2.09 -16.96
CA PRO A 156 -0.28 1.89 -17.76
C PRO A 156 -1.56 1.93 -16.92
N ALA A 157 -2.69 2.28 -17.55
CA ALA A 157 -3.99 2.28 -16.86
C ALA A 157 -4.47 0.86 -16.49
N ALA A 158 -3.99 -0.17 -17.20
CA ALA A 158 -4.34 -1.57 -16.99
C ALA A 158 -3.08 -2.44 -16.92
N HIS A 159 -3.18 -3.57 -16.23
CA HIS A 159 -2.16 -4.60 -16.23
C HIS A 159 -2.08 -5.31 -17.58
N SER A 160 -0.86 -5.67 -18.02
CA SER A 160 -0.66 -6.46 -19.23
C SER A 160 -0.72 -7.97 -19.00
N SER A 161 -0.65 -8.43 -17.75
CA SER A 161 -0.65 -9.84 -17.39
C SER A 161 -2.06 -10.45 -17.28
N PHE A 162 -3.09 -9.62 -17.24
CA PHE A 162 -4.49 -10.07 -17.18
C PHE A 162 -5.43 -8.99 -17.72
N SER A 163 -6.56 -9.40 -18.26
CA SER A 163 -7.62 -8.54 -18.80
C SER A 163 -9.02 -8.90 -18.31
N THR A 164 -9.16 -10.06 -17.67
CA THR A 164 -10.43 -10.56 -17.12
C THR A 164 -10.31 -10.83 -15.63
N PRO A 165 -11.44 -10.89 -14.89
CA PRO A 165 -11.42 -11.28 -13.49
C PRO A 165 -10.85 -12.69 -13.22
N ILE A 166 -11.04 -13.64 -14.12
CA ILE A 166 -10.47 -14.99 -14.00
C ILE A 166 -8.95 -14.92 -14.12
N GLU A 167 -8.44 -14.26 -15.16
CA GLU A 167 -6.99 -14.08 -15.35
C GLU A 167 -6.34 -13.31 -14.19
N LEU A 168 -7.04 -12.35 -13.56
CA LEU A 168 -6.56 -11.69 -12.34
C LEU A 168 -6.32 -12.71 -11.22
N LEU A 169 -7.28 -13.61 -10.99
CA LEU A 169 -7.17 -14.62 -9.93
C LEU A 169 -6.09 -15.66 -10.25
N GLU A 170 -5.92 -16.05 -11.50
CA GLU A 170 -4.84 -16.94 -11.97
C GLU A 170 -3.47 -16.26 -11.81
N PHE A 171 -3.37 -14.98 -12.17
CA PHE A 171 -2.15 -14.19 -11.94
C PHE A 171 -1.83 -14.09 -10.44
N MET A 172 -2.82 -13.81 -9.61
CA MET A 172 -2.66 -13.80 -8.15
C MET A 172 -2.16 -15.14 -7.61
N GLN A 173 -2.70 -16.26 -8.11
CA GLN A 173 -2.26 -17.60 -7.74
C GLN A 173 -0.79 -17.84 -8.14
N SER A 174 -0.37 -17.38 -9.31
CA SER A 174 1.03 -17.47 -9.75
C SER A 174 1.97 -16.66 -8.84
N LEU A 175 1.57 -15.46 -8.40
CA LEU A 175 2.34 -14.66 -7.45
C LEU A 175 2.48 -15.35 -6.09
N ARG A 176 1.41 -16.03 -5.63
CA ARG A 176 1.44 -16.82 -4.39
C ARG A 176 2.49 -17.93 -4.47
N GLU A 177 2.51 -18.69 -5.55
CA GLU A 177 3.50 -19.76 -5.78
C GLU A 177 4.93 -19.22 -5.86
N LEU A 178 5.13 -18.16 -6.61
CA LEU A 178 6.44 -17.51 -6.76
C LEU A 178 6.98 -16.92 -5.45
N SER A 179 6.10 -16.45 -4.57
CA SER A 179 6.46 -15.87 -3.26
C SER A 179 6.62 -16.91 -2.14
N LEU A 180 6.60 -18.21 -2.44
CA LEU A 180 6.62 -19.31 -1.47
C LEU A 180 5.39 -19.28 -0.54
N ASN A 181 4.22 -19.06 -1.12
CA ASN A 181 2.92 -19.04 -0.46
C ASN A 181 2.79 -17.98 0.67
N LYS A 182 3.32 -16.77 0.44
CA LYS A 182 2.97 -15.59 1.23
C LYS A 182 1.55 -15.13 0.91
N PRO A 183 0.91 -14.34 1.79
CA PRO A 183 -0.40 -13.78 1.50
C PRO A 183 -0.37 -12.89 0.25
N VAL A 184 -1.28 -13.13 -0.68
CA VAL A 184 -1.47 -12.34 -1.89
C VAL A 184 -2.90 -11.83 -1.97
N GLY A 185 -3.05 -10.55 -2.22
CA GLY A 185 -4.33 -9.89 -2.40
C GLY A 185 -4.26 -8.76 -3.41
N PHE A 186 -5.29 -7.94 -3.45
CA PHE A 186 -5.31 -6.78 -4.33
C PHE A 186 -5.96 -5.56 -3.66
N LYS A 187 -5.60 -4.39 -4.16
CA LYS A 187 -6.19 -3.11 -3.80
C LYS A 187 -6.95 -2.51 -4.97
N PHE A 188 -8.14 -1.99 -4.68
CA PHE A 188 -8.94 -1.29 -5.67
C PHE A 188 -9.83 -0.21 -5.06
N CYS A 189 -10.20 0.78 -5.88
CA CYS A 189 -11.32 1.64 -5.61
C CYS A 189 -12.54 1.10 -6.37
N VAL A 190 -13.66 0.98 -5.71
CA VAL A 190 -14.90 0.55 -6.39
C VAL A 190 -15.32 1.66 -7.36
N GLY A 191 -15.39 1.31 -8.64
CA GLY A 191 -16.01 2.11 -9.69
C GLY A 191 -17.49 1.75 -9.80
N HIS A 192 -17.80 0.86 -10.75
CA HIS A 192 -19.15 0.32 -10.87
C HIS A 192 -19.31 -0.97 -10.08
N PRO A 193 -20.44 -1.18 -9.37
CA PRO A 193 -20.68 -2.40 -8.58
C PRO A 193 -20.55 -3.71 -9.39
N TRP A 194 -20.92 -3.71 -10.66
CA TRP A 194 -20.84 -4.93 -11.49
C TRP A 194 -19.40 -5.37 -11.76
N GLU A 195 -18.43 -4.47 -11.77
CA GLU A 195 -17.00 -4.83 -11.88
C GLU A 195 -16.56 -5.66 -10.66
N TRP A 196 -16.95 -5.21 -9.48
CA TRP A 196 -16.74 -5.97 -8.25
C TRP A 196 -17.48 -7.33 -8.28
N PHE A 197 -18.76 -7.34 -8.69
CA PHE A 197 -19.52 -8.58 -8.78
C PHE A 197 -18.92 -9.55 -9.80
N ALA A 198 -18.31 -9.08 -10.88
CA ALA A 198 -17.60 -9.94 -11.83
C ALA A 198 -16.38 -10.63 -11.19
N ILE A 199 -15.61 -9.91 -10.35
CA ILE A 199 -14.51 -10.52 -9.59
C ILE A 199 -15.03 -11.56 -8.60
N VAL A 200 -16.12 -11.27 -7.88
CA VAL A 200 -16.74 -12.25 -6.96
C VAL A 200 -17.24 -13.50 -7.69
N LYS A 201 -17.87 -13.33 -8.85
CA LYS A 201 -18.27 -14.47 -9.69
C LYS A 201 -17.07 -15.32 -10.11
N ALA A 202 -15.98 -14.69 -10.51
CA ALA A 202 -14.75 -15.40 -10.85
C ALA A 202 -14.18 -16.17 -9.63
N MET A 203 -14.22 -15.60 -8.42
CA MET A 203 -13.82 -16.30 -7.19
C MET A 203 -14.68 -17.56 -6.94
N LEU A 204 -15.99 -17.47 -7.15
CA LEU A 204 -16.91 -18.60 -6.99
C LEU A 204 -16.68 -19.68 -8.04
N GLU A 205 -16.39 -19.28 -9.27
CA GLU A 205 -16.16 -20.18 -10.41
C GLU A 205 -14.81 -20.90 -10.30
N THR A 206 -13.74 -20.16 -10.09
CA THR A 206 -12.36 -20.69 -10.05
C THR A 206 -12.00 -21.32 -8.71
N ARG A 207 -12.69 -20.92 -7.63
CA ARG A 207 -12.34 -21.20 -6.23
C ARG A 207 -10.97 -20.68 -5.80
N ILE A 208 -10.38 -19.78 -6.57
CA ILE A 208 -9.17 -19.05 -6.20
C ILE A 208 -9.61 -17.81 -5.42
N LEU A 209 -9.17 -17.71 -4.17
CA LEU A 209 -9.51 -16.60 -3.29
C LEU A 209 -8.28 -15.75 -2.99
N PRO A 210 -8.40 -14.41 -2.95
CA PRO A 210 -7.38 -13.57 -2.36
C PRO A 210 -7.28 -13.85 -0.86
N ASP A 211 -6.09 -13.70 -0.29
CA ASP A 211 -5.92 -13.71 1.16
C ASP A 211 -6.51 -12.45 1.80
N PHE A 212 -6.45 -11.35 1.04
CA PHE A 212 -7.01 -10.07 1.45
C PHE A 212 -7.40 -9.19 0.26
N ILE A 213 -8.24 -8.21 0.54
CA ILE A 213 -8.61 -7.13 -0.39
C ILE A 213 -8.51 -5.81 0.36
N VAL A 214 -7.87 -4.81 -0.23
CA VAL A 214 -7.86 -3.44 0.29
C VAL A 214 -8.83 -2.58 -0.52
N VAL A 215 -9.84 -2.03 0.15
CA VAL A 215 -10.76 -1.07 -0.44
C VAL A 215 -10.22 0.33 -0.22
N ASP A 216 -9.89 1.02 -1.31
CA ASP A 216 -9.37 2.39 -1.28
C ASP A 216 -10.48 3.37 -1.72
N GLY A 217 -10.93 4.23 -0.81
CA GLY A 217 -12.04 5.16 -1.09
C GLY A 217 -11.64 6.33 -1.97
N ALA A 218 -12.61 6.93 -2.67
CA ALA A 218 -12.43 8.09 -3.54
C ALA A 218 -11.75 9.29 -2.85
N GLU A 219 -11.93 9.41 -1.54
CA GLU A 219 -11.31 10.42 -0.68
C GLU A 219 -9.85 10.13 -0.34
N GLY A 220 -9.38 8.90 -0.57
CA GLY A 220 -7.97 8.54 -0.42
C GLY A 220 -7.17 9.13 -1.57
N GLY A 221 -6.05 9.77 -1.30
CA GLY A 221 -5.47 10.50 -2.35
C GLY A 221 -3.97 10.65 -2.35
N THR A 222 -3.46 10.96 -3.53
CA THR A 222 -2.13 11.50 -3.72
C THR A 222 -2.25 13.01 -3.89
N GLY A 223 -1.25 13.79 -3.43
CA GLY A 223 -1.16 15.21 -3.74
C GLY A 223 -0.90 15.51 -5.23
N ALA A 224 -0.87 14.48 -6.09
CA ALA A 224 -0.71 14.57 -7.53
C ALA A 224 -1.94 14.09 -8.30
N ALA A 225 -3.06 13.77 -7.62
CA ALA A 225 -4.29 13.41 -8.30
C ALA A 225 -4.95 14.67 -8.91
N PRO A 226 -5.50 14.56 -10.13
CA PRO A 226 -6.28 15.64 -10.73
C PRO A 226 -7.47 16.01 -9.81
N LEU A 227 -7.77 17.30 -9.72
CA LEU A 227 -8.85 17.80 -8.88
C LEU A 227 -10.21 17.26 -9.32
N GLU A 228 -10.36 17.00 -10.60
CA GLU A 228 -11.58 16.45 -11.23
C GLU A 228 -11.82 14.98 -10.84
N PHE A 229 -10.80 14.29 -10.35
CA PHE A 229 -10.87 12.88 -9.97
C PHE A 229 -11.12 12.66 -8.49
N THR A 230 -10.39 13.39 -7.64
CA THR A 230 -10.45 13.19 -6.18
C THR A 230 -11.84 13.53 -5.64
N ASP A 231 -12.41 12.60 -4.91
CA ASP A 231 -13.78 12.66 -4.35
C ASP A 231 -14.91 12.63 -5.41
N HIS A 232 -14.61 12.45 -6.72
CA HIS A 232 -15.61 12.57 -7.77
C HIS A 232 -15.82 11.31 -8.62
N ILE A 233 -14.78 10.49 -8.84
CA ILE A 233 -14.84 9.37 -9.79
C ILE A 233 -15.09 8.03 -9.09
N GLY A 234 -14.32 7.72 -8.05
CA GLY A 234 -14.46 6.47 -7.31
C GLY A 234 -15.60 6.51 -6.29
N MET A 235 -15.95 5.33 -5.78
CA MET A 235 -16.90 5.23 -4.67
C MET A 235 -16.25 5.67 -3.36
N PRO A 236 -16.93 6.47 -2.51
CA PRO A 236 -16.43 6.80 -1.19
C PRO A 236 -16.18 5.54 -0.33
N LEU A 237 -15.22 5.63 0.61
CA LEU A 237 -14.79 4.47 1.39
C LEU A 237 -15.93 3.74 2.09
N LYS A 238 -16.84 4.48 2.73
CA LYS A 238 -17.92 3.88 3.51
C LYS A 238 -18.84 3.01 2.65
N GLU A 239 -19.24 3.54 1.50
CA GLU A 239 -20.11 2.87 0.55
C GLU A 239 -19.39 1.69 -0.10
N GLY A 240 -18.16 1.89 -0.55
CA GLY A 240 -17.34 0.86 -1.18
C GLY A 240 -17.04 -0.30 -0.22
N LEU A 241 -16.62 -0.01 1.00
CA LEU A 241 -16.34 -1.02 2.01
C LEU A 241 -17.59 -1.83 2.37
N ARG A 242 -18.74 -1.17 2.57
CA ARG A 242 -20.00 -1.87 2.85
C ARG A 242 -20.44 -2.75 1.68
N LEU A 243 -20.30 -2.27 0.45
CA LEU A 243 -20.61 -3.06 -0.73
C LEU A 243 -19.74 -4.32 -0.79
N VAL A 244 -18.42 -4.17 -0.63
CA VAL A 244 -17.46 -5.29 -0.68
C VAL A 244 -17.73 -6.27 0.47
N HIS A 245 -17.86 -5.78 1.69
CA HIS A 245 -18.14 -6.59 2.88
C HIS A 245 -19.46 -7.39 2.71
N ASN A 246 -20.55 -6.70 2.40
CA ASN A 246 -21.86 -7.33 2.30
C ASN A 246 -21.93 -8.34 1.15
N THR A 247 -21.24 -8.07 0.03
CA THR A 247 -21.18 -9.04 -1.08
C THR A 247 -20.46 -10.32 -0.63
N LEU A 248 -19.32 -10.20 0.03
CA LEU A 248 -18.59 -11.37 0.54
C LEU A 248 -19.39 -12.15 1.59
N VAL A 249 -20.12 -11.47 2.46
CA VAL A 249 -21.06 -12.11 3.41
C VAL A 249 -22.16 -12.84 2.66
N GLY A 250 -22.77 -12.18 1.67
CA GLY A 250 -23.89 -12.76 0.90
C GLY A 250 -23.54 -14.01 0.11
N VAL A 251 -22.27 -14.16 -0.28
CA VAL A 251 -21.78 -15.36 -1.01
C VAL A 251 -20.99 -16.33 -0.11
N GLY A 252 -20.91 -16.07 1.20
CA GLY A 252 -20.23 -16.95 2.17
C GLY A 252 -18.69 -16.92 2.09
N LEU A 253 -18.09 -15.88 1.51
CA LEU A 253 -16.63 -15.77 1.35
C LEU A 253 -15.96 -14.87 2.40
N ARG A 254 -16.72 -14.11 3.22
CA ARG A 254 -16.17 -13.11 4.14
C ARG A 254 -15.17 -13.67 5.15
N GLU A 255 -15.39 -14.86 5.65
CA GLU A 255 -14.50 -15.50 6.62
C GLU A 255 -13.15 -15.92 6.03
N HIS A 256 -13.11 -16.11 4.71
CA HIS A 256 -11.92 -16.58 3.98
C HIS A 256 -11.05 -15.40 3.45
N VAL A 257 -11.63 -14.20 3.33
CA VAL A 257 -10.98 -13.02 2.74
C VAL A 257 -10.95 -11.91 3.78
N LYS A 258 -9.76 -11.42 4.11
CA LYS A 258 -9.60 -10.29 5.01
C LYS A 258 -9.74 -8.96 4.26
N LEU A 259 -10.29 -7.94 4.92
CA LEU A 259 -10.52 -6.62 4.32
C LEU A 259 -9.67 -5.54 4.98
N GLY A 260 -8.78 -4.95 4.20
CA GLY A 260 -8.13 -3.70 4.53
C GLY A 260 -8.94 -2.51 4.00
N ALA A 261 -8.79 -1.36 4.60
CA ALA A 261 -9.46 -0.13 4.16
C ALA A 261 -8.52 1.06 4.20
N SER A 262 -8.58 1.90 3.17
CA SER A 262 -7.84 3.16 3.09
C SER A 262 -8.72 4.27 2.50
N GLY A 263 -8.53 5.50 2.97
CA GLY A 263 -9.32 6.66 2.53
C GLY A 263 -9.49 7.68 3.65
N LYS A 264 -8.52 8.59 3.81
CA LYS A 264 -8.50 9.66 4.86
C LYS A 264 -8.74 9.13 6.29
N ILE A 265 -8.21 7.97 6.63
CA ILE A 265 -8.25 7.42 7.99
C ILE A 265 -7.09 8.04 8.76
N ILE A 266 -7.37 8.85 9.79
CA ILE A 266 -6.36 9.64 10.51
C ILE A 266 -6.50 9.45 12.02
N THR A 267 -7.74 9.50 12.54
CA THR A 267 -8.02 9.45 13.98
C THR A 267 -8.38 8.05 14.43
N SER A 268 -8.29 7.81 15.75
CA SER A 268 -8.75 6.55 16.37
C SER A 268 -10.23 6.28 16.12
N PHE A 269 -11.04 7.34 16.05
CA PHE A 269 -12.47 7.22 15.72
C PHE A 269 -12.70 6.83 14.26
N ASP A 270 -11.84 7.28 13.34
CA ASP A 270 -11.89 6.82 11.93
C ASP A 270 -11.60 5.32 11.87
N ILE A 271 -10.59 4.85 12.62
CA ILE A 271 -10.26 3.42 12.70
C ILE A 271 -11.44 2.64 13.26
N ALA A 272 -11.95 3.01 14.44
CA ALA A 272 -13.08 2.33 15.09
C ALA A 272 -14.31 2.25 14.17
N ARG A 273 -14.66 3.36 13.52
CA ARG A 273 -15.75 3.42 12.55
C ARG A 273 -15.53 2.50 11.37
N THR A 274 -14.33 2.49 10.81
CA THR A 274 -13.99 1.69 9.62
C THR A 274 -14.03 0.20 9.93
N LEU A 275 -13.50 -0.21 11.09
CA LEU A 275 -13.61 -1.59 11.56
C LEU A 275 -15.07 -2.00 11.78
N ALA A 276 -15.89 -1.13 12.38
CA ALA A 276 -17.33 -1.38 12.57
C ALA A 276 -18.12 -1.51 11.25
N LEU A 277 -17.62 -0.93 10.15
CA LEU A 277 -18.20 -1.07 8.81
C LEU A 277 -17.76 -2.35 8.08
N GLY A 278 -16.88 -3.15 8.67
CA GLY A 278 -16.51 -4.46 8.14
C GLY A 278 -15.06 -4.60 7.69
N ALA A 279 -14.19 -3.61 7.90
CA ALA A 279 -12.76 -3.79 7.70
C ALA A 279 -12.15 -4.64 8.83
N ASP A 280 -11.09 -5.37 8.51
CA ASP A 280 -10.26 -6.07 9.50
C ASP A 280 -9.10 -5.17 9.96
N TRP A 281 -8.59 -4.30 9.09
CA TRP A 281 -7.56 -3.29 9.42
C TRP A 281 -7.70 -2.03 8.58
N CYS A 282 -6.95 -1.00 8.97
CA CYS A 282 -6.89 0.30 8.31
C CYS A 282 -5.48 0.62 7.82
N ASN A 283 -5.38 1.20 6.63
CA ASN A 283 -4.16 1.80 6.09
C ASN A 283 -4.31 3.31 6.06
N SER A 284 -3.27 4.04 6.48
CA SER A 284 -3.25 5.49 6.48
C SER A 284 -2.04 6.02 5.72
N ALA A 285 -2.26 6.88 4.74
CA ALA A 285 -1.21 7.67 4.12
C ALA A 285 -1.05 9.01 4.83
N ARG A 286 -2.11 9.79 4.88
CA ARG A 286 -2.08 11.17 5.37
C ARG A 286 -1.75 11.28 6.86
N GLY A 287 -2.22 10.37 7.68
CA GLY A 287 -1.87 10.35 9.10
C GLY A 287 -0.37 10.19 9.32
N PHE A 288 0.26 9.24 8.62
CA PHE A 288 1.70 9.05 8.69
C PHE A 288 2.49 10.19 8.01
N MET A 289 1.95 10.78 6.93
CA MET A 289 2.55 11.99 6.33
C MET A 289 2.62 13.15 7.35
N PHE A 290 1.56 13.38 8.11
CA PHE A 290 1.55 14.38 9.18
C PHE A 290 2.57 14.05 10.27
N ALA A 291 2.66 12.79 10.66
CA ALA A 291 3.62 12.35 11.68
C ALA A 291 5.08 12.62 11.29
N ILE A 292 5.42 12.57 10.00
CA ILE A 292 6.76 12.89 9.48
C ILE A 292 6.92 14.36 9.04
N GLY A 293 5.97 15.24 9.36
CA GLY A 293 6.10 16.70 9.16
C GLY A 293 5.46 17.26 7.88
N CYS A 294 4.52 16.55 7.24
CA CYS A 294 3.77 17.13 6.13
C CYS A 294 2.86 18.27 6.62
N ILE A 295 2.92 19.41 5.99
CA ILE A 295 2.12 20.61 6.29
C ILE A 295 1.02 20.89 5.26
N GLN A 296 0.69 19.90 4.40
CA GLN A 296 -0.30 20.06 3.32
C GLN A 296 -0.03 21.20 2.33
N ALA A 297 1.23 21.43 1.99
CA ALA A 297 1.61 22.47 1.02
C ALA A 297 1.08 22.20 -0.41
N GLN A 298 0.54 21.01 -0.68
CA GLN A 298 -0.05 20.58 -1.96
C GLN A 298 0.88 20.71 -3.18
N THR A 299 2.19 20.79 -2.95
CA THR A 299 3.23 20.88 -4.00
C THR A 299 3.92 19.53 -4.23
N CYS A 300 3.25 18.42 -3.87
CA CYS A 300 3.84 17.08 -3.88
C CYS A 300 4.34 16.62 -5.25
N HIS A 301 3.66 17.05 -6.33
CA HIS A 301 4.01 16.68 -7.70
C HIS A 301 5.17 17.52 -8.29
N THR A 302 5.47 18.70 -7.69
CA THR A 302 6.43 19.66 -8.26
C THR A 302 7.88 19.40 -7.85
N GLY A 303 8.13 18.57 -6.82
CA GLY A 303 9.45 18.43 -6.20
C GLY A 303 9.81 19.54 -5.20
N ASN A 304 8.94 20.54 -5.01
CA ASN A 304 9.19 21.72 -4.17
C ASN A 304 8.60 21.59 -2.75
N CYS A 305 8.50 20.38 -2.21
CA CYS A 305 8.00 20.16 -0.87
C CYS A 305 8.89 20.91 0.17
N PRO A 306 8.32 21.82 0.98
CA PRO A 306 9.11 22.62 1.92
C PRO A 306 9.62 21.82 3.12
N THR A 307 8.99 20.68 3.44
CA THR A 307 9.31 19.84 4.61
C THR A 307 10.13 18.60 4.25
N GLY A 308 10.61 18.47 3.01
CA GLY A 308 11.46 17.34 2.60
C GLY A 308 10.74 16.02 2.33
N VAL A 309 9.42 15.95 2.49
CA VAL A 309 8.66 14.67 2.42
C VAL A 309 8.48 14.18 0.99
N THR A 310 8.11 15.05 0.03
CA THR A 310 7.78 14.67 -1.35
C THR A 310 8.68 15.33 -2.38
N THR A 311 9.98 15.39 -2.12
CA THR A 311 10.97 16.00 -2.99
C THR A 311 12.11 15.03 -3.28
N GLN A 312 12.77 15.21 -4.44
CA GLN A 312 14.04 14.54 -4.76
C GLN A 312 15.24 15.52 -4.69
N ASP A 313 15.01 16.78 -4.35
CA ASP A 313 16.06 17.76 -4.11
C ASP A 313 16.81 17.44 -2.81
N ALA A 314 18.13 17.26 -2.88
CA ALA A 314 18.96 16.84 -1.75
C ALA A 314 18.95 17.85 -0.59
N GLN A 315 18.88 19.15 -0.87
CA GLN A 315 18.84 20.19 0.18
C GLN A 315 17.48 20.20 0.88
N ARG A 316 16.40 20.06 0.11
CA ARG A 316 15.04 20.01 0.68
C ARG A 316 14.81 18.76 1.52
N GLN A 317 15.39 17.63 1.13
CA GLN A 317 15.29 16.38 1.91
C GLN A 317 15.89 16.52 3.32
N MET A 318 16.89 17.37 3.52
CA MET A 318 17.50 17.62 4.84
C MET A 318 16.55 18.28 5.85
N ALA A 319 15.42 18.85 5.40
CA ALA A 319 14.38 19.34 6.31
C ALA A 319 13.69 18.22 7.09
N LEU A 320 13.73 16.99 6.58
CA LEU A 320 13.23 15.79 7.26
C LEU A 320 14.42 15.01 7.83
N VAL A 321 14.59 15.06 9.13
CA VAL A 321 15.66 14.36 9.84
C VAL A 321 15.16 12.95 10.23
N VAL A 322 15.85 11.93 9.75
CA VAL A 322 15.67 10.54 10.20
C VAL A 322 16.59 10.36 11.42
N ARG A 323 16.02 10.13 12.61
CA ARG A 323 16.80 9.91 13.82
C ARG A 323 17.53 8.58 13.74
N SER A 324 18.81 8.56 14.16
CA SER A 324 19.55 7.32 14.37
C SER A 324 19.00 6.59 15.61
N GLU A 325 19.16 5.27 15.66
CA GLU A 325 18.71 4.44 16.82
C GLU A 325 19.33 4.90 18.16
N GLU A 326 20.53 5.49 18.12
CA GLU A 326 21.22 6.06 19.29
C GLU A 326 20.43 7.21 19.96
N HIS A 327 19.65 7.98 19.17
CA HIS A 327 18.87 9.11 19.73
C HIS A 327 17.51 8.69 20.30
N THR A 328 17.05 7.48 20.04
CA THR A 328 15.79 6.97 20.62
C THR A 328 15.96 6.45 22.04
N SER A 329 17.18 6.09 22.46
CA SER A 329 17.48 5.65 23.83
C SER A 329 17.46 6.78 24.88
N GLU A 330 17.52 8.04 24.46
CA GLU A 330 17.50 9.21 25.37
C GLU A 330 16.08 9.69 25.72
N LEU A 331 15.04 9.09 25.13
CA LEU A 331 13.63 9.47 25.35
C LEU A 331 12.81 8.39 26.08
N GLN A 332 13.47 7.39 26.66
CA GLN A 332 12.85 6.39 27.53
C GLN A 332 12.89 6.77 29.00
#